data_a886af8a97d8a3712a69088aaacab070
#
_entry.id   a886af8a97d8a3712a69088aaacab070
#
_cell.length_a   1.000
_cell.length_b   1.000
_cell.length_c   1.000
_cell.angle_alpha   90.00
_cell.angle_beta   90.00
_cell.angle_gamma   90.00
#
_symmetry.space_group_name_H-M   'P 1'
#
loop_
_entity.id
_entity.type
_entity.pdbx_description
1 polymer ?
#
loop_
_entity_poly.entity_id
_entity_poly.type
_entity_poly.pdbx_seq_one_letter_code
_entity_poly.pdbx_strand_id
1 'polypeptide(L)'
;GDVYKRQVIGNPQPDFIFGFNNQFGYKNFDLSIFFQGSYGNDIWNGVRVSHEGMESTYNQFTSTLNRWNGEGSSNTMPRAIYADPNRNNRASTRWVEDGSYLRLKNLTFGYRFTQDWLKKIGAKSLRLYLSFDNLWTLTNYSGLDPEVGLWGLDYGIYPTSRVYMFGASVKF
;
A
#
# COMPACT_ATOMS: atom_id res chain seq x y z
N GLY A 1 8.85 -2.35 -36.35
CA GLY A 1 9.37 -1.65 -35.22
C GLY A 1 10.62 -2.39 -34.71
N ASP A 2 11.63 -1.63 -34.46
CA ASP A 2 12.99 -2.09 -34.15
C ASP A 2 13.00 -2.80 -32.78
N VAL A 3 12.96 -4.12 -32.78
CA VAL A 3 12.95 -4.96 -31.56
C VAL A 3 14.19 -4.70 -30.69
N TYR A 4 15.29 -4.29 -31.30
CA TYR A 4 16.56 -4.00 -30.64
C TYR A 4 16.55 -2.72 -29.79
N LYS A 5 15.50 -1.90 -29.88
CA LYS A 5 15.34 -0.67 -29.07
C LYS A 5 14.42 -0.86 -27.83
N ARG A 6 13.91 -2.08 -27.59
CA ARG A 6 13.13 -2.36 -26.40
C ARG A 6 14.07 -2.57 -25.20
N GLN A 7 13.81 -1.86 -24.13
CA GLN A 7 14.56 -1.97 -22.88
C GLN A 7 13.66 -2.49 -21.78
N VAL A 8 14.25 -3.17 -20.79
CA VAL A 8 13.58 -3.45 -19.51
C VAL A 8 13.41 -2.12 -18.79
N ILE A 9 12.20 -1.78 -18.41
CA ILE A 9 11.84 -0.51 -17.73
C ILE A 9 11.55 -0.66 -16.25
N GLY A 10 11.47 -1.89 -15.74
CA GLY A 10 11.24 -2.19 -14.33
C GLY A 10 11.23 -3.68 -14.07
N ASN A 11 11.31 -4.06 -12.80
CA ASN A 11 11.21 -5.43 -12.31
C ASN A 11 10.15 -5.52 -11.21
N PRO A 12 9.05 -6.27 -11.41
CA PRO A 12 8.01 -6.42 -10.38
C PRO A 12 8.42 -7.33 -9.21
N GLN A 13 9.52 -8.09 -9.37
CA GLN A 13 10.00 -8.97 -8.30
C GLN A 13 10.82 -8.18 -7.29
N PRO A 14 10.51 -8.26 -5.99
CA PRO A 14 11.29 -7.58 -4.98
C PRO A 14 12.67 -8.23 -4.80
N ASP A 15 13.65 -7.44 -4.39
CA ASP A 15 14.95 -7.94 -3.95
C ASP A 15 14.80 -8.81 -2.70
N PHE A 16 13.93 -8.38 -1.78
CA PHE A 16 13.54 -9.17 -0.62
C PHE A 16 12.19 -8.75 -0.05
N ILE A 17 11.54 -9.69 0.61
CA ILE A 17 10.36 -9.48 1.46
C ILE A 17 10.74 -9.79 2.89
N PHE A 18 10.15 -9.10 3.85
CA PHE A 18 10.46 -9.29 5.27
C PHE A 18 9.22 -9.18 6.15
N GLY A 19 9.30 -9.90 7.27
CA GLY A 19 8.32 -9.81 8.34
C GLY A 19 9.03 -9.73 9.69
N PHE A 20 8.59 -8.83 10.56
CA PHE A 20 9.16 -8.63 11.88
C PHE A 20 8.05 -8.65 12.94
N ASN A 21 8.04 -9.72 13.75
CA ASN A 21 7.05 -9.91 14.80
C ASN A 21 7.70 -9.72 16.17
N ASN A 22 7.14 -8.82 16.97
CA ASN A 22 7.55 -8.56 18.34
C ASN A 22 6.42 -8.85 19.30
N GLN A 23 6.76 -9.53 20.39
CA GLN A 23 5.84 -9.81 21.48
C GLN A 23 6.44 -9.37 22.79
N PHE A 24 5.73 -8.55 23.52
CA PHE A 24 6.11 -8.03 24.83
C PHE A 24 5.07 -8.43 25.86
N GLY A 25 5.54 -8.88 27.01
CA GLY A 25 4.71 -9.16 28.18
C GLY A 25 5.25 -8.44 29.39
N TYR A 26 4.40 -7.71 30.10
CA TYR A 26 4.75 -7.08 31.36
C TYR A 26 3.58 -7.20 32.34
N LYS A 27 3.79 -7.98 33.41
CA LYS A 27 2.73 -8.32 34.39
C LYS A 27 1.51 -8.90 33.66
N ASN A 28 0.40 -8.18 33.67
CA ASN A 28 -0.87 -8.57 33.05
C ASN A 28 -1.07 -7.99 31.63
N PHE A 29 -0.15 -7.17 31.14
CA PHE A 29 -0.19 -6.60 29.82
C PHE A 29 0.51 -7.50 28.82
N ASP A 30 -0.05 -7.60 27.61
CA ASP A 30 0.57 -8.18 26.44
C ASP A 30 0.45 -7.24 25.26
N LEU A 31 1.53 -7.15 24.48
CA LEU A 31 1.61 -6.34 23.26
C LEU A 31 2.23 -7.19 22.15
N SER A 32 1.55 -7.29 21.03
CA SER A 32 2.06 -7.90 19.79
C SER A 32 2.10 -6.87 18.69
N ILE A 33 3.23 -6.77 17.99
CA ILE A 33 3.44 -5.84 16.89
C ILE A 33 4.02 -6.63 15.72
N PHE A 34 3.34 -6.61 14.58
CA PHE A 34 3.80 -7.26 13.37
C PHE A 34 3.97 -6.26 12.23
N PHE A 35 5.19 -6.15 11.73
CA PHE A 35 5.53 -5.41 10.52
C PHE A 35 5.76 -6.36 9.36
N GLN A 36 5.35 -5.94 8.18
CA GLN A 36 5.60 -6.61 6.91
C GLN A 36 6.05 -5.59 5.88
N GLY A 37 6.94 -5.99 4.98
CA GLY A 37 7.37 -5.12 3.89
C GLY A 37 7.96 -5.87 2.71
N SER A 38 8.11 -5.13 1.64
CA SER A 38 8.78 -5.51 0.39
C SER A 38 9.72 -4.40 -0.02
N TYR A 39 10.83 -4.73 -0.62
CA TYR A 39 11.82 -3.77 -1.07
C TYR A 39 12.37 -4.13 -2.45
N GLY A 40 12.53 -3.11 -3.31
CA GLY A 40 13.20 -3.21 -4.61
C GLY A 40 12.29 -3.66 -5.76
N ASN A 41 10.98 -3.77 -5.55
CA ASN A 41 10.04 -4.07 -6.62
C ASN A 41 9.51 -2.79 -7.29
N ASP A 42 9.32 -2.85 -8.59
CA ASP A 42 8.69 -1.80 -9.38
C ASP A 42 7.20 -2.10 -9.62
N ILE A 43 6.40 -1.03 -9.67
CA ILE A 43 4.97 -1.10 -9.99
C ILE A 43 4.70 -0.26 -11.25
N TRP A 44 4.03 -0.88 -12.23
CA TRP A 44 3.40 -0.18 -13.33
C TRP A 44 2.09 0.43 -12.86
N ASN A 45 2.04 1.76 -12.79
CA ASN A 45 0.84 2.48 -12.37
C ASN A 45 -0.09 2.74 -13.56
N GLY A 46 -0.94 1.76 -13.89
CA GLY A 46 -1.93 1.85 -14.96
C GLY A 46 -3.05 2.85 -14.67
N VAL A 47 -3.29 3.17 -13.39
CA VAL A 47 -4.24 4.22 -12.99
C VAL A 47 -3.73 5.58 -13.45
N ARG A 48 -2.44 5.88 -13.27
CA ARG A 48 -1.84 7.11 -13.80
C ARG A 48 -1.86 7.16 -15.32
N VAL A 49 -1.60 6.04 -16.00
CA VAL A 49 -1.71 5.98 -17.47
C VAL A 49 -3.09 6.47 -17.91
N SER A 50 -4.15 5.96 -17.28
CA SER A 50 -5.54 6.29 -17.64
C SER A 50 -5.93 7.73 -17.27
N HIS A 51 -5.45 8.25 -16.12
CA HIS A 51 -5.91 9.51 -15.56
C HIS A 51 -4.95 10.69 -15.80
N GLU A 52 -3.71 10.44 -16.21
CA GLU A 52 -2.73 11.47 -16.59
C GLU A 52 -2.37 11.45 -18.07
N GLY A 53 -2.90 10.48 -18.82
CA GLY A 53 -2.62 10.32 -20.24
C GLY A 53 -3.18 11.43 -21.13
N MET A 54 -4.29 12.05 -20.73
CA MET A 54 -4.93 13.17 -21.43
C MET A 54 -5.29 12.88 -22.90
N GLU A 55 -5.45 11.60 -23.26
CA GLU A 55 -5.76 11.16 -24.62
C GLU A 55 -7.25 10.97 -24.89
N SER A 56 -8.07 11.00 -23.84
CA SER A 56 -9.49 10.72 -23.88
C SER A 56 -10.31 11.73 -23.06
N THR A 57 -11.62 11.55 -23.03
CA THR A 57 -12.56 12.40 -22.30
C THR A 57 -12.85 11.90 -20.87
N TYR A 58 -12.11 10.92 -20.38
CA TYR A 58 -12.25 10.42 -19.03
C TYR A 58 -11.81 11.44 -17.97
N ASN A 59 -12.28 11.25 -16.73
CA ASN A 59 -11.82 12.03 -15.61
C ASN A 59 -10.30 11.93 -15.45
N GLN A 60 -9.68 13.05 -15.07
CA GLN A 60 -8.23 13.16 -14.96
C GLN A 60 -7.82 13.56 -13.55
N PHE A 61 -6.59 13.24 -13.16
CA PHE A 61 -6.02 13.74 -11.93
C PHE A 61 -5.71 15.23 -12.01
N THR A 62 -5.71 15.91 -10.87
CA THR A 62 -5.36 17.34 -10.76
C THR A 62 -3.94 17.64 -11.23
N SER A 63 -3.04 16.64 -11.21
CA SER A 63 -1.68 16.75 -11.76
C SER A 63 -1.68 17.20 -13.23
N THR A 64 -2.70 16.86 -14.02
CA THR A 64 -2.84 17.28 -15.43
C THR A 64 -3.02 18.79 -15.62
N LEU A 65 -3.32 19.53 -14.55
CA LEU A 65 -3.33 20.99 -14.61
C LEU A 65 -1.94 21.57 -14.91
N ASN A 66 -0.87 20.81 -14.55
CA ASN A 66 0.53 21.17 -14.81
C ASN A 66 1.00 20.74 -16.21
N ARG A 67 0.09 20.42 -17.14
CA ARG A 67 0.41 20.03 -18.52
C ARG A 67 1.07 21.16 -19.28
N TRP A 68 1.84 20.79 -20.29
CA TRP A 68 2.39 21.76 -21.23
C TRP A 68 1.26 22.49 -21.99
N ASN A 69 1.26 23.81 -21.97
CA ASN A 69 0.32 24.68 -22.68
C ASN A 69 1.02 25.84 -23.41
N GLY A 70 2.35 25.78 -23.52
CA GLY A 70 3.19 26.76 -24.17
C GLY A 70 4.63 26.69 -23.65
N GLU A 71 5.54 27.40 -24.28
CA GLU A 71 6.95 27.41 -23.92
C GLU A 71 7.16 27.79 -22.45
N GLY A 72 7.96 27.00 -21.70
CA GLY A 72 8.27 27.21 -20.30
C GLY A 72 7.18 26.74 -19.30
N SER A 73 6.03 26.24 -19.75
CA SER A 73 4.92 25.88 -18.85
C SER A 73 5.08 24.51 -18.17
N SER A 74 5.74 23.55 -18.79
CA SER A 74 6.03 22.23 -18.19
C SER A 74 7.14 21.51 -18.93
N ASN A 75 8.02 20.85 -18.16
CA ASN A 75 9.08 19.96 -18.66
C ASN A 75 8.82 18.48 -18.35
N THR A 76 7.75 18.17 -17.61
CA THR A 76 7.46 16.83 -17.11
C THR A 76 6.18 16.24 -17.69
N MET A 77 5.19 17.09 -17.98
CA MET A 77 3.89 16.64 -18.46
C MET A 77 3.61 17.16 -19.89
N PRO A 78 3.24 16.28 -20.82
CA PRO A 78 3.01 16.65 -22.20
C PRO A 78 1.75 17.50 -22.36
N ARG A 79 1.56 18.04 -23.58
CA ARG A 79 0.33 18.72 -23.98
C ARG A 79 -0.83 17.72 -24.03
N ALA A 80 -2.01 18.15 -23.58
CA ALA A 80 -3.25 17.39 -23.76
C ALA A 80 -3.68 17.40 -25.23
N ILE A 81 -3.71 16.23 -25.86
CA ILE A 81 -4.14 16.07 -27.25
C ILE A 81 -4.94 14.78 -27.34
N TYR A 82 -6.16 14.88 -27.86
CA TYR A 82 -7.03 13.72 -28.07
C TYR A 82 -6.35 12.67 -28.97
N ALA A 83 -6.54 11.38 -28.61
CA ALA A 83 -5.98 10.21 -29.26
C ALA A 83 -4.43 10.12 -29.28
N ASP A 84 -3.73 10.94 -28.52
CA ASP A 84 -2.27 10.93 -28.31
C ASP A 84 -1.42 10.64 -29.57
N PRO A 85 -1.45 11.50 -30.61
CA PRO A 85 -0.77 11.25 -31.89
C PRO A 85 0.75 11.09 -31.72
N ASN A 86 1.34 11.66 -30.67
CA ASN A 86 2.76 11.56 -30.37
C ASN A 86 3.10 10.32 -29.52
N ARG A 87 2.11 9.52 -29.12
CA ARG A 87 2.28 8.32 -28.27
C ARG A 87 3.00 8.61 -26.95
N ASN A 88 2.63 9.69 -26.27
CA ASN A 88 3.18 10.04 -24.97
C ASN A 88 2.79 9.01 -23.87
N ASN A 89 1.65 8.31 -24.06
CA ASN A 89 1.16 7.26 -23.18
C ASN A 89 1.75 5.88 -23.40
N ARG A 90 2.69 5.75 -24.36
CA ARG A 90 3.38 4.47 -24.55
C ARG A 90 4.03 3.98 -23.26
N ALA A 91 4.19 2.65 -23.15
CA ALA A 91 4.92 2.02 -22.06
C ALA A 91 6.32 2.62 -21.91
N SER A 92 6.60 3.19 -20.73
CA SER A 92 7.87 3.87 -20.45
C SER A 92 8.07 3.97 -18.91
N THR A 93 9.26 4.34 -18.48
CA THR A 93 9.61 4.58 -17.06
C THR A 93 8.76 5.68 -16.42
N ARG A 94 8.07 6.51 -17.18
CA ARG A 94 7.12 7.51 -16.64
C ARG A 94 6.02 6.90 -15.77
N TRP A 95 5.64 5.66 -16.07
CA TRP A 95 4.53 4.97 -15.43
C TRP A 95 4.98 3.90 -14.43
N VAL A 96 6.29 3.74 -14.28
CA VAL A 96 6.89 2.80 -13.33
C VAL A 96 7.30 3.56 -12.08
N GLU A 97 6.89 3.03 -10.93
CA GLU A 97 7.15 3.63 -9.61
C GLU A 97 7.77 2.59 -8.68
N ASP A 98 8.51 3.07 -7.67
CA ASP A 98 9.02 2.23 -6.59
C ASP A 98 7.84 1.67 -5.78
N GLY A 99 7.71 0.36 -5.75
CA GLY A 99 6.70 -0.38 -5.02
C GLY A 99 7.14 -0.81 -3.61
N SER A 100 8.31 -0.36 -3.16
CA SER A 100 8.80 -0.68 -1.82
C SER A 100 7.86 -0.13 -0.75
N TYR A 101 7.63 -0.93 0.31
CA TYR A 101 6.80 -0.50 1.42
C TYR A 101 7.16 -1.16 2.75
N LEU A 102 6.79 -0.49 3.84
CA LEU A 102 6.75 -1.03 5.19
C LEU A 102 5.34 -0.82 5.75
N ARG A 103 4.69 -1.89 6.22
CA ARG A 103 3.33 -1.85 6.77
C ARG A 103 3.32 -2.35 8.22
N LEU A 104 2.67 -1.59 9.10
CA LEU A 104 2.23 -2.10 10.40
C LEU A 104 0.99 -2.97 10.17
N LYS A 105 1.24 -4.29 9.99
CA LYS A 105 0.24 -5.27 9.57
C LYS A 105 -0.72 -5.63 10.69
N ASN A 106 -0.19 -5.78 11.91
CA ASN A 106 -1.01 -6.04 13.10
C ASN A 106 -0.39 -5.37 14.32
N LEU A 107 -1.25 -4.77 15.16
CA LEU A 107 -0.94 -4.26 16.47
C LEU A 107 -2.02 -4.76 17.44
N THR A 108 -1.66 -5.59 18.40
CA THR A 108 -2.59 -6.09 19.42
C THR A 108 -2.09 -5.75 20.80
N PHE A 109 -2.94 -5.11 21.60
CA PHE A 109 -2.69 -4.77 22.99
C PHE A 109 -3.74 -5.45 23.87
N GLY A 110 -3.30 -6.25 24.85
CA GLY A 110 -4.16 -7.01 25.76
C GLY A 110 -3.87 -6.73 27.21
N TYR A 111 -4.90 -6.88 28.03
CA TYR A 111 -4.79 -6.90 29.50
C TYR A 111 -5.54 -8.09 30.08
N ARG A 112 -4.87 -8.85 30.93
CA ARG A 112 -5.41 -10.04 31.58
C ARG A 112 -5.76 -9.74 33.03
N PHE A 113 -7.02 -9.86 33.36
CA PHE A 113 -7.55 -9.81 34.74
C PHE A 113 -7.45 -11.20 35.37
N THR A 114 -6.93 -11.25 36.60
CA THR A 114 -6.78 -12.48 37.38
C THR A 114 -7.27 -12.32 38.85
N GLN A 115 -8.08 -11.28 39.07
CA GLN A 115 -8.56 -10.91 40.43
C GLN A 115 -9.62 -11.87 40.94
N ASP A 116 -9.80 -11.88 42.28
CA ASP A 116 -10.70 -12.81 42.97
C ASP A 116 -12.19 -12.64 42.62
N TRP A 117 -12.59 -11.48 42.09
CA TRP A 117 -13.97 -11.28 41.66
C TRP A 117 -14.35 -12.21 40.47
N LEU A 118 -13.39 -12.62 39.65
CA LEU A 118 -13.60 -13.58 38.57
C LEU A 118 -14.01 -14.95 39.08
N LYS A 119 -13.52 -15.37 40.24
CA LYS A 119 -13.88 -16.63 40.89
C LYS A 119 -15.36 -16.68 41.22
N LYS A 120 -15.97 -15.52 41.55
CA LYS A 120 -17.41 -15.45 41.88
C LYS A 120 -18.31 -15.81 40.69
N ILE A 121 -17.81 -15.62 39.48
CA ILE A 121 -18.51 -15.99 38.22
C ILE A 121 -17.96 -17.28 37.59
N GLY A 122 -17.13 -18.04 38.32
CA GLY A 122 -16.56 -19.30 37.87
C GLY A 122 -15.41 -19.17 36.89
N ALA A 123 -14.91 -17.96 36.63
CA ALA A 123 -13.84 -17.71 35.67
C ALA A 123 -12.46 -17.66 36.37
N LYS A 124 -11.45 -18.24 35.71
CA LYS A 124 -10.04 -18.18 36.15
C LYS A 124 -9.33 -16.90 35.67
N SER A 125 -9.64 -16.46 34.47
CA SER A 125 -9.09 -15.23 33.92
C SER A 125 -9.99 -14.65 32.85
N LEU A 126 -9.95 -13.31 32.69
CA LEU A 126 -10.55 -12.54 31.61
C LEU A 126 -9.46 -11.75 30.93
N ARG A 127 -9.26 -11.90 29.61
CA ARG A 127 -8.39 -11.05 28.79
C ARG A 127 -9.24 -10.17 27.92
N LEU A 128 -9.08 -8.86 28.03
CA LEU A 128 -9.62 -7.87 27.09
C LEU A 128 -8.49 -7.43 26.17
N TYR A 129 -8.78 -7.25 24.88
CA TYR A 129 -7.77 -6.81 23.94
C TYR A 129 -8.33 -5.90 22.85
N LEU A 130 -7.47 -5.03 22.36
CA LEU A 130 -7.65 -4.22 21.17
C LEU A 130 -6.70 -4.74 20.10
N SER A 131 -7.19 -4.94 18.87
CA SER A 131 -6.37 -5.34 17.74
C SER A 131 -6.66 -4.44 16.55
N PHE A 132 -5.60 -4.09 15.84
CA PHE A 132 -5.62 -3.19 14.70
C PHE A 132 -4.90 -3.86 13.54
N ASP A 133 -5.55 -3.97 12.37
CA ASP A 133 -4.90 -4.49 11.18
C ASP A 133 -4.70 -3.39 10.14
N ASN A 134 -3.57 -3.46 9.43
CA ASN A 134 -3.16 -2.56 8.35
C ASN A 134 -3.22 -1.08 8.76
N LEU A 135 -2.79 -0.79 10.01
CA LEU A 135 -2.97 0.53 10.63
C LEU A 135 -2.25 1.63 9.88
N TRP A 136 -1.08 1.32 9.34
CA TRP A 136 -0.21 2.28 8.70
C TRP A 136 0.70 1.63 7.66
N THR A 137 0.95 2.34 6.55
CA THR A 137 1.86 1.93 5.47
C THR A 137 2.75 3.10 5.09
N LEU A 138 4.06 2.87 5.08
CA LEU A 138 5.08 3.77 4.56
C LEU A 138 5.48 3.28 3.17
N THR A 139 5.33 4.15 2.18
CA THR A 139 5.69 3.87 0.78
C THR A 139 5.87 5.17 0.01
N ASN A 140 6.65 5.14 -1.06
CA ASN A 140 6.75 6.21 -2.05
C ASN A 140 5.79 6.02 -3.23
N TYR A 141 5.09 4.88 -3.29
CA TYR A 141 4.13 4.59 -4.34
C TYR A 141 2.95 5.58 -4.29
N SER A 142 2.60 6.15 -5.44
CA SER A 142 1.54 7.18 -5.53
C SER A 142 0.13 6.61 -5.62
N GLY A 143 -0.03 5.31 -5.86
CA GLY A 143 -1.33 4.62 -5.90
C GLY A 143 -1.93 4.35 -4.52
N LEU A 144 -3.06 3.67 -4.49
CA LEU A 144 -3.83 3.43 -3.26
C LEU A 144 -3.17 2.42 -2.32
N ASP A 145 -2.53 1.38 -2.87
CA ASP A 145 -1.86 0.33 -2.09
C ASP A 145 -0.67 -0.23 -2.89
N PRO A 146 0.54 -0.30 -2.32
CA PRO A 146 1.71 -0.87 -3.00
C PRO A 146 1.66 -2.41 -3.10
N GLU A 147 0.74 -3.10 -2.44
CA GLU A 147 0.58 -4.56 -2.46
C GLU A 147 -0.26 -5.00 -3.68
N VAL A 148 0.28 -4.81 -4.90
CA VAL A 148 -0.45 -4.97 -6.19
C VAL A 148 -0.32 -6.37 -6.82
N GLY A 149 0.17 -7.36 -6.12
CA GLY A 149 0.33 -8.73 -6.64
C GLY A 149 1.57 -8.96 -7.50
N LEU A 150 1.73 -10.20 -7.99
CA LEU A 150 2.99 -10.72 -8.55
C LEU A 150 3.47 -10.03 -9.82
N TRP A 151 2.57 -9.45 -10.61
CA TRP A 151 2.90 -8.84 -11.90
C TRP A 151 3.28 -7.36 -11.79
N GLY A 152 3.15 -6.76 -10.58
CA GLY A 152 3.44 -5.35 -10.38
C GLY A 152 2.57 -4.41 -11.24
N LEU A 153 1.34 -4.80 -11.57
CA LEU A 153 0.43 -4.03 -12.41
C LEU A 153 -0.73 -3.50 -11.56
N ASP A 154 -0.81 -2.18 -11.40
CA ASP A 154 -1.93 -1.52 -10.74
C ASP A 154 -2.88 -0.88 -11.75
N TYR A 155 -4.09 -1.42 -11.83
CA TYR A 155 -5.22 -0.87 -12.61
C TYR A 155 -6.36 -0.39 -11.70
N GLY A 156 -6.06 0.02 -10.48
CA GLY A 156 -7.04 0.46 -9.51
C GLY A 156 -7.47 -0.66 -8.56
N ILE A 157 -6.52 -1.43 -8.05
CA ILE A 157 -6.77 -2.47 -7.05
C ILE A 157 -7.30 -1.81 -5.77
N TYR A 158 -8.36 -2.40 -5.22
CA TYR A 158 -8.95 -1.90 -3.98
C TYR A 158 -7.95 -2.05 -2.82
N PRO A 159 -7.67 -0.98 -2.06
CA PRO A 159 -6.66 -1.01 -1.01
C PRO A 159 -7.08 -1.92 0.15
N THR A 160 -6.10 -2.49 0.81
CA THR A 160 -6.31 -3.32 2.00
C THR A 160 -6.98 -2.51 3.11
N SER A 161 -8.10 -3.02 3.64
CA SER A 161 -8.88 -2.35 4.67
C SER A 161 -8.12 -2.24 5.99
N ARG A 162 -8.29 -1.12 6.69
CA ARG A 162 -7.95 -0.99 8.11
C ARG A 162 -9.03 -1.61 8.96
N VAL A 163 -8.66 -2.45 9.91
CA VAL A 163 -9.61 -3.12 10.79
C VAL A 163 -9.31 -2.76 12.25
N TYR A 164 -10.34 -2.45 12.99
CA TYR A 164 -10.29 -2.13 14.42
C TYR A 164 -11.17 -3.13 15.16
N MET A 165 -10.58 -3.91 16.04
CA MET A 165 -11.27 -4.95 16.78
C MET A 165 -11.12 -4.76 18.29
N PHE A 166 -12.22 -4.98 19.01
CA PHE A 166 -12.23 -5.19 20.45
C PHE A 166 -12.66 -6.61 20.73
N GLY A 167 -11.94 -7.31 21.61
CA GLY A 167 -12.25 -8.68 21.94
C GLY A 167 -12.09 -8.99 23.43
N ALA A 168 -12.82 -10.01 23.87
CA ALA A 168 -12.73 -10.57 25.21
C ALA A 168 -12.53 -12.09 25.13
N SER A 169 -11.63 -12.63 25.97
CA SER A 169 -11.41 -14.06 26.11
C SER A 169 -11.52 -14.45 27.57
N VAL A 170 -12.43 -15.34 27.88
CA VAL A 170 -12.68 -15.84 29.25
C VAL A 170 -12.18 -17.27 29.34
N LYS A 171 -11.43 -17.57 30.41
CA LYS A 171 -11.00 -18.93 30.76
C LYS A 171 -11.70 -19.35 32.03
N PHE A 172 -12.40 -20.46 31.97
CA PHE A 172 -13.05 -21.13 33.10
C PHE A 172 -12.14 -22.18 33.74
#